data_21b673880a379a4b3431f0c04d2e4c73
#
_entry.id   21b673880a379a4b3431f0c04d2e4c73
#
_cell.length_a   1.000
_cell.length_b   1.000
_cell.length_c   1.000
_cell.angle_alpha   90.00
_cell.angle_beta   90.00
_cell.angle_gamma   90.00
#
_symmetry.space_group_name_H-M   'P 1'
#
loop_
_entity.id
_entity.type
_entity.pdbx_description
1 polymer ?
#
loop_
_entity_poly.entity_id
_entity_poly.type
_entity_poly.pdbx_seq_one_letter_code
_entity_poly.pdbx_strand_id
1 'polypeptide(L)'
;MHFSHTAVLAYLVLLAACSDFMSPVKDTPEPTEYQYNYWLLEKTYLYEDELTKLDPDGDSVQALYKVLDDPYTRYVPPSKSEQASKQLNSSVIEGDIGLEYMYDLDAEHILFVYRVYPKSPAAKAGVPRYGNIISINGHEIKTLEDMAVFDSIMAFSKKISLKIADDSTTKVYKMKKEDVYAPTVFLDTVGEITYIQIREFKPETVDRDSGSLGELRDYLDSTRGEKGVRILDLRNNPGGHVSQCVGMADLFVKKGTLSTRNWRAFDPEGYAKRHTASNEAKPGDAGEDGKFLILVNGNSASCAEIFTAAVTELAPIPVVGHTTFGKGIGQTTWSTKAGGLAIITNLEFLTPKNGSYNQTGIVPDYPCDDSESIYECVENAAAAEFGKKKRKALNVPHMKILPKKSISGGAYIESESKSSYFSN
;
A
#
# COMPACT_ATOMS: atom_id res chain seq x y z
N MET A 1 -47.52 16.50 -30.71
CA MET A 1 -46.80 15.30 -30.18
C MET A 1 -46.39 15.60 -28.78
N HIS A 2 -47.09 15.03 -27.80
CA HIS A 2 -46.81 15.19 -26.38
C HIS A 2 -45.79 14.15 -25.97
N PHE A 3 -44.60 14.56 -25.49
CA PHE A 3 -43.69 13.69 -24.74
C PHE A 3 -43.87 13.94 -23.24
N SER A 4 -44.19 12.86 -22.57
CA SER A 4 -44.59 12.76 -21.19
C SER A 4 -43.43 13.05 -20.24
N HIS A 5 -43.66 13.89 -19.23
CA HIS A 5 -42.75 14.32 -18.16
C HIS A 5 -42.68 13.35 -16.96
N THR A 6 -42.77 12.04 -17.20
CA THR A 6 -42.87 11.05 -16.10
C THR A 6 -41.62 10.21 -15.85
N ALA A 7 -40.50 10.48 -16.50
CA ALA A 7 -39.27 9.67 -16.34
C ALA A 7 -38.20 10.28 -15.43
N VAL A 8 -38.35 11.51 -14.90
CA VAL A 8 -37.32 12.19 -14.09
C VAL A 8 -37.57 12.07 -12.58
N LEU A 9 -38.79 11.64 -12.16
CA LEU A 9 -39.13 11.55 -10.73
C LEU A 9 -38.74 10.23 -10.06
N ALA A 10 -38.35 9.20 -10.83
CA ALA A 10 -38.04 7.88 -10.29
C ALA A 10 -36.56 7.73 -9.81
N TYR A 11 -35.66 8.64 -10.22
CA TYR A 11 -34.24 8.56 -9.86
C TYR A 11 -33.86 9.37 -8.61
N LEU A 12 -34.72 10.28 -8.15
CA LEU A 12 -34.52 11.09 -6.96
C LEU A 12 -35.05 10.45 -5.66
N VAL A 13 -35.87 9.40 -5.78
CA VAL A 13 -36.42 8.68 -4.61
C VAL A 13 -35.47 7.60 -4.09
N LEU A 14 -34.49 7.14 -4.88
CA LEU A 14 -33.55 6.09 -4.46
C LEU A 14 -32.33 6.60 -3.67
N LEU A 15 -32.11 7.93 -3.61
CA LEU A 15 -31.06 8.52 -2.77
C LEU A 15 -31.54 8.98 -1.39
N ALA A 16 -32.85 9.08 -1.20
CA ALA A 16 -33.46 9.40 0.11
C ALA A 16 -33.74 8.15 0.97
N ALA A 17 -33.71 6.95 0.38
CA ALA A 17 -34.01 5.70 1.10
C ALA A 17 -32.82 5.13 1.90
N CYS A 18 -31.61 5.67 1.73
CA CYS A 18 -30.45 5.22 2.51
C CYS A 18 -30.25 5.96 3.83
N SER A 19 -30.96 7.06 4.09
CA SER A 19 -30.86 7.79 5.36
C SER A 19 -31.85 7.33 6.42
N ASP A 20 -32.97 6.72 6.03
CA ASP A 20 -34.02 6.29 6.96
C ASP A 20 -33.86 4.85 7.49
N PHE A 21 -32.89 4.11 6.96
CA PHE A 21 -32.74 2.67 7.23
C PHE A 21 -32.04 2.36 8.56
N MET A 22 -31.49 3.38 9.24
CA MET A 22 -30.78 3.25 10.53
C MET A 22 -31.39 4.09 11.63
N SER A 23 -32.61 4.59 11.46
CA SER A 23 -33.31 5.29 12.53
C SER A 23 -33.92 4.27 13.50
N PRO A 24 -33.52 4.24 14.76
CA PRO A 24 -34.26 3.49 15.76
C PRO A 24 -35.70 3.97 15.83
N VAL A 25 -36.58 3.09 16.25
CA VAL A 25 -38.01 3.37 16.46
C VAL A 25 -38.18 4.72 17.16
N LYS A 26 -39.09 5.53 16.70
CA LYS A 26 -39.28 6.97 16.95
C LYS A 26 -39.30 7.45 18.43
N ASP A 27 -39.26 6.54 19.41
CA ASP A 27 -39.34 6.82 20.84
C ASP A 27 -38.14 6.33 21.66
N THR A 28 -37.06 5.81 21.01
CA THR A 28 -35.82 5.46 21.72
C THR A 28 -34.84 6.63 21.66
N PRO A 29 -34.16 6.98 22.75
CA PRO A 29 -33.09 7.97 22.74
C PRO A 29 -32.04 7.62 21.69
N GLU A 30 -31.54 8.64 20.98
CA GLU A 30 -30.39 8.43 20.08
C GLU A 30 -29.24 7.76 20.83
N PRO A 31 -28.65 6.67 20.34
CA PRO A 31 -27.55 6.00 21.00
C PRO A 31 -26.36 6.95 21.13
N THR A 32 -25.68 6.90 22.26
CA THR A 32 -24.41 7.61 22.47
C THR A 32 -23.34 7.09 21.50
N GLU A 33 -22.23 7.84 21.36
CA GLU A 33 -21.07 7.38 20.59
C GLU A 33 -20.56 6.03 21.10
N TYR A 34 -20.54 5.82 22.43
CA TYR A 34 -20.15 4.56 23.04
C TYR A 34 -21.08 3.41 22.64
N GLN A 35 -22.39 3.59 22.80
CA GLN A 35 -23.40 2.57 22.47
C GLN A 35 -23.38 2.20 20.99
N TYR A 36 -23.13 3.18 20.11
CA TYR A 36 -23.00 2.92 18.67
C TYR A 36 -21.75 2.08 18.35
N ASN A 37 -20.60 2.41 18.94
CA ASN A 37 -19.36 1.64 18.74
C ASN A 37 -19.46 0.24 19.37
N TYR A 38 -20.10 0.10 20.55
CA TYR A 38 -20.39 -1.19 21.15
C TYR A 38 -21.22 -2.06 20.23
N TRP A 39 -22.31 -1.52 19.69
CA TRP A 39 -23.17 -2.20 18.73
C TRP A 39 -22.42 -2.60 17.45
N LEU A 40 -21.58 -1.72 16.89
CA LEU A 40 -20.76 -2.06 15.74
C LEU A 40 -19.86 -3.26 16.02
N LEU A 41 -19.13 -3.26 17.14
CA LEU A 41 -18.28 -4.38 17.52
C LEU A 41 -19.10 -5.65 17.71
N GLU A 42 -20.20 -5.60 18.44
CA GLU A 42 -21.09 -6.74 18.68
C GLU A 42 -21.56 -7.38 17.36
N LYS A 43 -21.89 -6.56 16.36
CA LYS A 43 -22.46 -7.06 15.08
C LYS A 43 -21.43 -7.42 14.04
N THR A 44 -20.22 -6.85 14.10
CA THR A 44 -19.28 -6.95 12.97
C THR A 44 -17.93 -7.57 13.32
N TYR A 45 -17.47 -7.52 14.57
CA TYR A 45 -16.15 -8.01 14.95
C TYR A 45 -16.02 -9.53 14.69
N LEU A 46 -14.89 -9.92 14.08
CA LEU A 46 -14.68 -11.28 13.57
C LEU A 46 -14.57 -12.33 14.69
N TYR A 47 -13.91 -11.97 15.80
CA TYR A 47 -13.61 -12.86 16.92
C TYR A 47 -14.70 -12.75 17.98
N GLU A 48 -15.76 -13.54 17.83
CA GLU A 48 -16.99 -13.45 18.64
C GLU A 48 -16.78 -13.81 20.13
N ASP A 49 -15.82 -14.65 20.43
CA ASP A 49 -15.42 -15.03 21.80
C ASP A 49 -14.83 -13.83 22.58
N GLU A 50 -14.13 -12.93 21.90
CA GLU A 50 -13.60 -11.70 22.49
C GLU A 50 -14.69 -10.70 22.92
N LEU A 51 -15.89 -10.79 22.33
CA LEU A 51 -17.00 -9.86 22.64
C LEU A 51 -17.45 -9.93 24.09
N THR A 52 -17.18 -11.02 24.80
CA THR A 52 -17.46 -11.17 26.23
C THR A 52 -16.64 -10.22 27.13
N LYS A 53 -15.55 -9.63 26.57
CA LYS A 53 -14.71 -8.64 27.26
C LYS A 53 -15.28 -7.22 27.21
N LEU A 54 -16.27 -6.98 26.34
CA LEU A 54 -16.85 -5.65 26.16
C LEU A 54 -17.79 -5.29 27.32
N ASP A 55 -17.63 -4.11 27.88
CA ASP A 55 -18.53 -3.55 28.87
C ASP A 55 -19.71 -2.85 28.17
N PRO A 56 -20.97 -3.32 28.33
CA PRO A 56 -22.13 -2.68 27.70
C PRO A 56 -22.48 -1.30 28.31
N ASP A 57 -22.07 -1.06 29.56
CA ASP A 57 -22.40 0.13 30.35
C ASP A 57 -21.24 1.13 30.48
N GLY A 58 -20.17 0.93 29.70
CA GLY A 58 -19.01 1.80 29.67
C GLY A 58 -19.30 3.19 29.06
N ASP A 59 -18.36 4.10 29.19
CA ASP A 59 -18.45 5.48 28.70
C ASP A 59 -17.28 5.91 27.78
N SER A 60 -16.18 5.14 27.77
CA SER A 60 -14.99 5.45 27.00
C SER A 60 -14.86 4.58 25.75
N VAL A 61 -15.07 5.17 24.57
CA VAL A 61 -14.91 4.46 23.28
C VAL A 61 -13.48 3.93 23.13
N GLN A 62 -12.45 4.66 23.54
CA GLN A 62 -11.07 4.17 23.46
C GLN A 62 -10.84 2.97 24.36
N ALA A 63 -11.43 2.92 25.55
CA ALA A 63 -11.33 1.77 26.45
C ALA A 63 -12.03 0.54 25.84
N LEU A 64 -13.19 0.74 25.22
CA LEU A 64 -13.96 -0.31 24.56
C LEU A 64 -13.12 -1.09 23.52
N TYR A 65 -12.30 -0.39 22.72
CA TYR A 65 -11.44 -1.05 21.71
C TYR A 65 -10.17 -1.66 22.32
N LYS A 66 -9.66 -1.12 23.41
CA LYS A 66 -8.40 -1.58 24.03
C LYS A 66 -8.50 -2.93 24.74
N VAL A 67 -9.69 -3.38 25.07
CA VAL A 67 -9.88 -4.68 25.74
C VAL A 67 -9.78 -5.86 24.77
N LEU A 68 -9.86 -5.59 23.47
CA LEU A 68 -9.73 -6.61 22.41
C LEU A 68 -8.26 -6.94 22.18
N ASP A 69 -7.95 -8.23 22.05
CA ASP A 69 -6.60 -8.73 21.71
C ASP A 69 -6.38 -8.74 20.19
N ASP A 70 -6.59 -7.56 19.59
CA ASP A 70 -6.47 -7.35 18.14
C ASP A 70 -5.86 -5.99 17.83
N PRO A 71 -4.60 -5.94 17.41
CA PRO A 71 -3.90 -4.70 17.13
C PRO A 71 -4.46 -3.92 15.92
N TYR A 72 -5.31 -4.54 15.12
CA TYR A 72 -5.85 -3.95 13.89
C TYR A 72 -7.21 -3.27 14.14
N THR A 73 -7.96 -3.71 15.16
CA THR A 73 -9.25 -3.13 15.53
C THR A 73 -9.04 -1.92 16.44
N ARG A 74 -9.51 -0.74 15.99
CA ARG A 74 -9.29 0.53 16.71
C ARG A 74 -10.32 1.60 16.41
N TYR A 75 -10.47 2.52 17.33
CA TYR A 75 -11.22 3.75 17.15
C TYR A 75 -10.30 4.93 16.85
N VAL A 76 -10.66 5.72 15.83
CA VAL A 76 -10.02 6.98 15.48
C VAL A 76 -10.98 8.11 15.87
N PRO A 77 -10.60 9.01 16.80
CA PRO A 77 -11.47 10.09 17.22
C PRO A 77 -11.72 11.12 16.09
N PRO A 78 -12.81 11.90 16.16
CA PRO A 78 -13.20 12.87 15.13
C PRO A 78 -12.09 13.83 14.73
N SER A 79 -11.26 14.27 15.68
CA SER A 79 -10.14 15.17 15.44
C SER A 79 -9.02 14.60 14.54
N LYS A 80 -9.02 13.29 14.32
CA LYS A 80 -8.02 12.57 13.48
C LYS A 80 -8.65 11.79 12.33
N SER A 81 -9.98 11.78 12.22
CA SER A 81 -10.69 10.93 11.27
C SER A 81 -10.42 11.30 9.80
N GLU A 82 -10.38 12.59 9.48
CA GLU A 82 -10.05 13.06 8.13
C GLU A 82 -8.64 12.64 7.70
N GLN A 83 -7.65 12.88 8.57
CA GLN A 83 -6.26 12.49 8.30
C GLN A 83 -6.13 10.96 8.15
N ALA A 84 -6.77 10.18 9.02
CA ALA A 84 -6.75 8.73 8.95
C ALA A 84 -7.42 8.22 7.65
N SER A 85 -8.57 8.79 7.27
CA SER A 85 -9.25 8.46 6.02
C SER A 85 -8.38 8.77 4.80
N LYS A 86 -7.73 9.93 4.79
CA LYS A 86 -6.80 10.34 3.74
C LYS A 86 -5.63 9.37 3.62
N GLN A 87 -5.02 8.97 4.75
CA GLN A 87 -3.93 7.99 4.79
C GLN A 87 -4.34 6.59 4.31
N LEU A 88 -5.55 6.15 4.61
CA LEU A 88 -6.06 4.85 4.14
C LEU A 88 -6.26 4.83 2.63
N ASN A 89 -6.79 5.90 2.05
CA ASN A 89 -7.27 5.91 0.68
C ASN A 89 -6.29 6.53 -0.33
N SER A 90 -5.30 7.30 0.11
CA SER A 90 -4.39 7.99 -0.81
C SER A 90 -2.92 7.83 -0.45
N SER A 91 -2.06 8.01 -1.46
CA SER A 91 -0.60 8.06 -1.30
C SER A 91 -0.08 9.48 -1.06
N VAL A 92 -0.93 10.39 -0.61
CA VAL A 92 -0.56 11.79 -0.42
C VAL A 92 0.49 11.96 0.68
N ILE A 93 1.49 12.76 0.38
CA ILE A 93 2.51 13.25 1.32
C ILE A 93 2.26 14.74 1.51
N GLU A 94 1.83 15.12 2.71
CA GLU A 94 1.50 16.50 3.01
C GLU A 94 2.76 17.36 3.13
N GLY A 95 2.74 18.51 2.47
CA GLY A 95 3.81 19.48 2.55
C GLY A 95 5.18 18.95 2.10
N ASP A 96 5.27 18.35 0.93
CA ASP A 96 6.47 17.73 0.37
C ASP A 96 6.89 18.44 -0.95
N ILE A 97 8.08 18.17 -1.43
CA ILE A 97 8.57 18.59 -2.75
C ILE A 97 8.54 17.46 -3.78
N GLY A 98 8.28 16.21 -3.34
CA GLY A 98 8.10 15.04 -4.18
C GLY A 98 9.38 14.49 -4.79
N LEU A 99 10.37 14.21 -3.95
CA LEU A 99 11.56 13.46 -4.33
C LEU A 99 11.98 12.47 -3.27
N GLU A 100 12.58 11.37 -3.70
CA GLU A 100 13.34 10.46 -2.86
C GLU A 100 14.83 10.74 -3.06
N TYR A 101 15.57 10.66 -1.98
CA TYR A 101 17.02 10.76 -2.00
C TYR A 101 17.65 9.53 -1.36
N MET A 102 18.86 9.25 -1.79
CA MET A 102 19.70 8.19 -1.24
C MET A 102 21.07 8.76 -0.95
N TYR A 103 21.81 8.08 -0.09
CA TYR A 103 23.20 8.44 0.13
C TYR A 103 24.15 7.25 -0.09
N ASP A 104 25.31 7.60 -0.60
CA ASP A 104 26.46 6.73 -0.80
C ASP A 104 27.63 7.37 -0.07
N LEU A 105 28.10 6.71 0.99
CA LEU A 105 29.18 7.23 1.83
C LEU A 105 30.55 7.14 1.17
N ASP A 106 30.69 6.35 0.14
CA ASP A 106 31.93 6.16 -0.60
C ASP A 106 32.03 7.13 -1.79
N ALA A 107 30.93 7.87 -2.09
CA ALA A 107 30.91 8.86 -3.17
C ALA A 107 31.45 10.22 -2.74
N GLU A 108 31.98 11.00 -3.69
CA GLU A 108 32.42 12.39 -3.48
C GLU A 108 31.28 13.26 -2.95
N HIS A 109 30.06 13.03 -3.45
CA HIS A 109 28.83 13.65 -2.99
C HIS A 109 27.96 12.58 -2.37
N ILE A 110 27.81 12.62 -1.06
CA ILE A 110 27.16 11.55 -0.29
C ILE A 110 25.65 11.46 -0.49
N LEU A 111 25.01 12.47 -1.07
CA LEU A 111 23.53 12.55 -1.19
C LEU A 111 23.13 12.79 -2.63
N PHE A 112 22.22 11.99 -3.16
CA PHE A 112 21.72 12.15 -4.51
C PHE A 112 20.22 11.92 -4.64
N VAL A 113 19.61 12.50 -5.69
CA VAL A 113 18.21 12.32 -6.05
C VAL A 113 18.00 10.92 -6.64
N TYR A 114 17.27 10.08 -5.95
CA TYR A 114 16.96 8.74 -6.44
C TYR A 114 15.72 8.73 -7.34
N ARG A 115 14.64 9.39 -6.90
CA ARG A 115 13.39 9.51 -7.66
C ARG A 115 12.81 10.89 -7.56
N VAL A 116 12.13 11.31 -8.62
CA VAL A 116 11.34 12.55 -8.68
C VAL A 116 9.90 12.15 -9.00
N TYR A 117 8.96 12.49 -8.12
CA TYR A 117 7.56 12.12 -8.31
C TYR A 117 6.93 12.98 -9.42
N PRO A 118 6.16 12.38 -10.33
CA PRO A 118 5.44 13.11 -11.36
C PRO A 118 4.52 14.18 -10.76
N LYS A 119 4.35 15.30 -11.48
CA LYS A 119 3.49 16.43 -11.09
C LYS A 119 3.88 17.14 -9.78
N SER A 120 4.94 16.72 -9.11
CA SER A 120 5.44 17.31 -7.86
C SER A 120 6.14 18.68 -8.08
N PRO A 121 6.38 19.45 -7.00
CA PRO A 121 7.23 20.65 -7.08
C PRO A 121 8.64 20.38 -7.64
N ALA A 122 9.24 19.24 -7.30
CA ALA A 122 10.55 18.84 -7.84
C ALA A 122 10.49 18.56 -9.35
N ALA A 123 9.47 17.85 -9.81
CA ALA A 123 9.26 17.61 -11.24
C ALA A 123 9.00 18.91 -12.00
N LYS A 124 8.14 19.80 -11.48
CA LYS A 124 7.86 21.13 -12.07
C LYS A 124 9.11 22.00 -12.15
N ALA A 125 10.01 21.89 -11.17
CA ALA A 125 11.28 22.60 -11.17
C ALA A 125 12.33 21.99 -12.11
N GLY A 126 12.09 20.77 -12.61
CA GLY A 126 13.03 20.04 -13.47
C GLY A 126 14.21 19.46 -12.73
N VAL A 127 14.02 19.04 -11.47
CA VAL A 127 15.08 18.37 -10.69
C VAL A 127 15.48 17.06 -11.40
N PRO A 128 16.78 16.86 -11.69
CA PRO A 128 17.23 15.67 -12.39
C PRO A 128 17.27 14.45 -11.46
N ARG A 129 16.84 13.29 -11.95
CA ARG A 129 17.09 12.00 -11.31
C ARG A 129 18.61 11.73 -11.33
N TYR A 130 19.12 11.16 -10.26
CA TYR A 130 20.55 10.86 -10.03
C TYR A 130 21.47 12.08 -9.89
N GLY A 131 20.94 13.29 -9.88
CA GLY A 131 21.75 14.48 -9.59
C GLY A 131 22.22 14.50 -8.13
N ASN A 132 23.47 14.89 -7.90
CA ASN A 132 24.07 14.97 -6.57
C ASN A 132 23.60 16.22 -5.83
N ILE A 133 23.03 16.06 -4.65
CA ILE A 133 22.56 17.17 -3.80
C ILE A 133 23.74 17.72 -3.02
N ILE A 134 24.21 18.91 -3.39
CA ILE A 134 25.37 19.59 -2.80
C ILE A 134 24.97 20.41 -1.58
N SER A 135 23.82 21.08 -1.63
CA SER A 135 23.35 21.89 -0.50
C SER A 135 21.82 22.00 -0.47
N ILE A 136 21.29 22.29 0.71
CA ILE A 136 19.88 22.61 0.96
C ILE A 136 19.78 23.96 1.68
N ASN A 137 19.00 24.89 1.15
CA ASN A 137 18.83 26.26 1.68
C ASN A 137 20.15 26.96 2.06
N GLY A 138 21.23 26.66 1.33
CA GLY A 138 22.57 27.20 1.55
C GLY A 138 23.45 26.39 2.53
N HIS A 139 22.90 25.40 3.21
CA HIS A 139 23.69 24.48 4.03
C HIS A 139 24.31 23.39 3.13
N GLU A 140 25.63 23.25 3.13
CA GLU A 140 26.36 22.25 2.35
C GLU A 140 26.20 20.85 2.97
N ILE A 141 26.10 19.82 2.12
CA ILE A 141 25.98 18.42 2.52
C ILE A 141 27.27 17.69 2.14
N LYS A 142 28.10 17.39 3.13
CA LYS A 142 29.41 16.73 2.95
C LYS A 142 29.58 15.50 3.81
N THR A 143 28.89 15.44 4.95
CA THR A 143 29.03 14.38 5.96
C THR A 143 27.67 13.83 6.37
N LEU A 144 27.66 12.68 7.07
CA LEU A 144 26.44 12.14 7.68
C LEU A 144 25.82 13.09 8.72
N GLU A 145 26.60 13.89 9.40
CA GLU A 145 26.10 14.87 10.38
C GLU A 145 25.25 15.94 9.71
N ASP A 146 25.60 16.33 8.48
CA ASP A 146 24.80 17.27 7.69
C ASP A 146 23.41 16.73 7.34
N MET A 147 23.20 15.41 7.38
CA MET A 147 21.89 14.80 7.10
C MET A 147 20.85 15.16 8.15
N ALA A 148 21.22 15.31 9.43
CA ALA A 148 20.29 15.77 10.45
C ALA A 148 19.78 17.20 10.17
N VAL A 149 20.66 18.07 9.66
CA VAL A 149 20.28 19.42 9.24
C VAL A 149 19.43 19.38 7.98
N PHE A 150 19.82 18.55 7.01
CA PHE A 150 19.02 18.31 5.79
C PHE A 150 17.58 17.89 6.12
N ASP A 151 17.42 16.86 6.96
CA ASP A 151 16.12 16.33 7.36
C ASP A 151 15.31 17.37 8.15
N SER A 152 15.95 18.15 9.02
CA SER A 152 15.31 19.24 9.73
C SER A 152 14.79 20.32 8.77
N ILE A 153 15.60 20.75 7.80
CA ILE A 153 15.17 21.71 6.78
C ILE A 153 14.04 21.13 5.93
N MET A 154 14.17 19.86 5.53
CA MET A 154 13.11 19.16 4.79
C MET A 154 11.83 19.02 5.61
N ALA A 155 11.88 18.86 6.91
CA ALA A 155 10.70 18.77 7.77
C ALA A 155 10.00 20.12 7.95
N PHE A 156 10.73 21.17 8.32
CA PHE A 156 10.15 22.39 8.88
C PHE A 156 10.09 23.59 7.92
N SER A 157 10.89 23.59 6.82
CA SER A 157 10.88 24.70 5.88
C SER A 157 9.73 24.60 4.88
N LYS A 158 9.01 25.69 4.64
CA LYS A 158 7.96 25.78 3.61
C LYS A 158 8.52 25.94 2.19
N LYS A 159 9.75 26.44 2.05
CA LYS A 159 10.45 26.62 0.78
C LYS A 159 11.78 25.89 0.86
N ILE A 160 12.08 25.15 -0.20
CA ILE A 160 13.31 24.35 -0.33
C ILE A 160 14.08 24.86 -1.54
N SER A 161 15.37 25.08 -1.35
CA SER A 161 16.32 25.40 -2.40
C SER A 161 17.42 24.33 -2.39
N LEU A 162 17.47 23.48 -3.41
CA LEU A 162 18.48 22.46 -3.57
C LEU A 162 19.50 22.90 -4.62
N LYS A 163 20.79 22.88 -4.26
CA LYS A 163 21.89 22.99 -5.23
C LYS A 163 22.25 21.56 -5.63
N ILE A 164 22.11 21.26 -6.91
CA ILE A 164 22.29 19.91 -7.44
C ILE A 164 23.30 19.97 -8.58
N ALA A 165 24.28 19.05 -8.55
CA ALA A 165 25.17 18.78 -9.66
C ALA A 165 24.71 17.53 -10.42
N ASP A 166 24.68 17.61 -11.73
CA ASP A 166 24.63 16.48 -12.65
C ASP A 166 25.95 16.41 -13.44
N ASP A 167 26.06 15.48 -14.38
CA ASP A 167 27.29 15.22 -15.13
C ASP A 167 27.85 16.44 -15.88
N SER A 168 27.06 17.47 -16.09
CA SER A 168 27.40 18.60 -16.96
C SER A 168 27.29 19.95 -16.27
N THR A 169 26.42 20.10 -15.27
CA THR A 169 26.06 21.38 -14.69
C THR A 169 25.80 21.30 -13.19
N THR A 170 25.97 22.48 -12.54
CA THR A 170 25.49 22.66 -11.15
C THR A 170 24.43 23.77 -11.15
N LYS A 171 23.22 23.45 -10.67
CA LYS A 171 22.08 24.36 -10.72
C LYS A 171 21.34 24.38 -9.37
N VAL A 172 20.70 25.52 -9.11
CA VAL A 172 19.84 25.70 -7.92
C VAL A 172 18.38 25.59 -8.31
N TYR A 173 17.68 24.66 -7.65
CA TYR A 173 16.26 24.39 -7.83
C TYR A 173 15.49 24.92 -6.62
N LYS A 174 14.59 25.89 -6.86
CA LYS A 174 13.79 26.53 -5.81
C LYS A 174 12.36 25.99 -5.88
N MET A 175 11.86 25.48 -4.78
CA MET A 175 10.56 24.82 -4.70
C MET A 175 9.79 25.29 -3.47
N LYS A 176 8.46 25.36 -3.60
CA LYS A 176 7.54 25.50 -2.47
C LYS A 176 6.92 24.13 -2.22
N LYS A 177 6.83 23.73 -0.96
CA LYS A 177 6.15 22.50 -0.59
C LYS A 177 4.66 22.57 -0.90
N GLU A 178 4.12 21.47 -1.40
CA GLU A 178 2.71 21.23 -1.70
C GLU A 178 2.33 19.84 -1.23
N ASP A 179 1.05 19.50 -1.18
CA ASP A 179 0.62 18.10 -1.04
C ASP A 179 0.95 17.35 -2.33
N VAL A 180 1.72 16.29 -2.21
CA VAL A 180 2.23 15.49 -3.33
C VAL A 180 1.62 14.10 -3.28
N TYR A 181 0.97 13.68 -4.36
CA TYR A 181 0.56 12.29 -4.54
C TYR A 181 1.73 11.48 -5.09
N ALA A 182 2.26 10.59 -4.28
CA ALA A 182 3.34 9.71 -4.70
C ALA A 182 2.83 8.60 -5.63
N PRO A 183 3.62 8.15 -6.61
CA PRO A 183 3.39 6.85 -7.23
C PRO A 183 3.51 5.74 -6.20
N THR A 184 2.83 4.63 -6.44
CA THR A 184 2.97 3.40 -5.66
C THR A 184 3.65 2.29 -6.46
N VAL A 185 3.70 2.43 -7.79
CA VAL A 185 4.39 1.52 -8.69
C VAL A 185 5.62 2.22 -9.24
N PHE A 186 6.79 1.61 -9.09
CA PHE A 186 8.07 2.14 -9.55
C PHE A 186 8.81 1.14 -10.41
N LEU A 187 9.56 1.65 -11.37
CA LEU A 187 10.37 0.86 -12.29
C LEU A 187 11.85 1.11 -12.02
N ASP A 188 12.57 0.04 -11.80
CA ASP A 188 14.02 0.03 -11.72
C ASP A 188 14.58 -1.11 -12.57
N THR A 189 15.78 -0.95 -13.10
CA THR A 189 16.43 -1.98 -13.89
C THR A 189 17.75 -2.35 -13.24
N VAL A 190 17.95 -3.63 -12.99
CA VAL A 190 19.22 -4.18 -12.49
C VAL A 190 19.70 -5.20 -13.53
N GLY A 191 20.80 -4.89 -14.21
CA GLY A 191 21.27 -5.67 -15.34
C GLY A 191 20.26 -5.66 -16.50
N GLU A 192 19.73 -6.83 -16.86
CA GLU A 192 18.72 -7.01 -17.91
C GLU A 192 17.31 -7.29 -17.31
N ILE A 193 17.17 -7.24 -16.01
CA ILE A 193 15.93 -7.54 -15.30
C ILE A 193 15.25 -6.24 -14.89
N THR A 194 13.98 -6.09 -15.24
CA THR A 194 13.15 -4.97 -14.79
C THR A 194 12.44 -5.34 -13.52
N TYR A 195 12.62 -4.52 -12.49
CA TYR A 195 11.89 -4.61 -11.23
C TYR A 195 10.72 -3.64 -11.24
N ILE A 196 9.52 -4.17 -11.07
CA ILE A 196 8.27 -3.43 -10.90
C ILE A 196 7.98 -3.43 -9.40
N GLN A 197 8.48 -2.43 -8.69
CA GLN A 197 8.24 -2.32 -7.26
C GLN A 197 6.82 -1.81 -7.00
N ILE A 198 6.01 -2.59 -6.29
CA ILE A 198 4.68 -2.24 -5.83
C ILE A 198 4.76 -1.99 -4.33
N ARG A 199 4.73 -0.72 -3.89
CA ARG A 199 4.97 -0.36 -2.49
C ARG A 199 3.75 -0.54 -1.60
N GLU A 200 2.57 -0.26 -2.12
CA GLU A 200 1.30 -0.37 -1.42
C GLU A 200 0.14 -0.34 -2.43
N PHE A 201 -1.07 -0.63 -1.97
CA PHE A 201 -2.26 -0.64 -2.81
C PHE A 201 -3.20 0.49 -2.42
N LYS A 202 -3.16 1.61 -3.15
CA LYS A 202 -3.94 2.82 -2.89
C LYS A 202 -4.91 3.12 -4.02
N PRO A 203 -6.17 3.44 -3.73
CA PRO A 203 -7.14 3.85 -4.76
C PRO A 203 -6.85 5.25 -5.31
N GLU A 204 -6.11 6.08 -4.60
CA GLU A 204 -5.75 7.44 -5.00
C GLU A 204 -4.25 7.67 -4.88
N THR A 205 -3.57 7.83 -6.03
CA THR A 205 -2.13 8.04 -6.13
C THR A 205 -1.84 9.23 -7.06
N VAL A 206 -0.70 9.27 -7.70
CA VAL A 206 -0.43 10.20 -8.80
C VAL A 206 -1.42 10.00 -9.96
N ASP A 207 -1.94 8.79 -10.14
CA ASP A 207 -3.15 8.48 -10.88
C ASP A 207 -4.35 8.58 -9.93
N ARG A 208 -5.08 9.71 -10.00
CA ARG A 208 -6.17 10.04 -9.10
C ARG A 208 -7.42 9.18 -9.33
N ASP A 209 -7.59 8.63 -10.50
CA ASP A 209 -8.82 7.94 -10.92
C ASP A 209 -8.73 6.42 -10.76
N SER A 210 -7.55 5.86 -11.03
CA SER A 210 -7.34 4.40 -11.06
C SER A 210 -6.35 3.90 -10.00
N GLY A 211 -5.63 4.81 -9.34
CA GLY A 211 -4.71 4.51 -8.24
C GLY A 211 -3.57 3.57 -8.64
N SER A 212 -3.15 2.74 -7.72
CA SER A 212 -2.06 1.77 -7.91
C SER A 212 -2.34 0.81 -9.08
N LEU A 213 -3.59 0.39 -9.25
CA LEU A 213 -4.01 -0.48 -10.36
C LEU A 213 -3.78 0.19 -11.72
N GLY A 214 -4.13 1.48 -11.85
CA GLY A 214 -3.91 2.26 -13.07
C GLY A 214 -2.43 2.36 -13.41
N GLU A 215 -1.60 2.69 -12.43
CA GLU A 215 -0.15 2.80 -12.62
C GLU A 215 0.48 1.49 -13.14
N LEU A 216 0.07 0.34 -12.60
CA LEU A 216 0.57 -0.95 -13.07
C LEU A 216 0.04 -1.31 -14.46
N ARG A 217 -1.25 -1.06 -14.72
CA ARG A 217 -1.88 -1.33 -16.02
C ARG A 217 -1.21 -0.53 -17.14
N ASP A 218 -1.05 0.76 -16.95
CA ASP A 218 -0.40 1.65 -17.94
C ASP A 218 1.01 1.17 -18.28
N TYR A 219 1.77 0.72 -17.26
CA TYR A 219 3.07 0.14 -17.50
C TYR A 219 2.99 -1.16 -18.29
N LEU A 220 2.15 -2.10 -17.91
CA LEU A 220 2.00 -3.39 -18.60
C LEU A 220 1.53 -3.20 -20.05
N ASP A 221 0.60 -2.28 -20.30
CA ASP A 221 0.11 -1.98 -21.63
C ASP A 221 1.21 -1.34 -22.51
N SER A 222 2.01 -0.43 -21.94
CA SER A 222 3.13 0.20 -22.65
C SER A 222 4.27 -0.78 -23.01
N THR A 223 4.38 -1.88 -22.26
CA THR A 223 5.40 -2.92 -22.43
C THR A 223 4.84 -4.25 -22.95
N ARG A 224 3.63 -4.21 -23.51
CA ARG A 224 2.98 -5.41 -24.07
C ARG A 224 3.85 -6.06 -25.14
N GLY A 225 4.11 -7.36 -24.98
CA GLY A 225 4.94 -8.13 -25.91
C GLY A 225 6.45 -8.09 -25.62
N GLU A 226 6.91 -7.40 -24.59
CA GLU A 226 8.29 -7.49 -24.11
C GLU A 226 8.62 -8.93 -23.66
N LYS A 227 9.81 -9.42 -24.06
CA LYS A 227 10.25 -10.79 -23.80
C LYS A 227 11.17 -10.93 -22.59
N GLY A 228 11.57 -9.81 -21.98
CA GLY A 228 12.42 -9.79 -20.79
C GLY A 228 11.72 -10.39 -19.56
N VAL A 229 12.50 -10.87 -18.60
CA VAL A 229 11.98 -11.24 -17.28
C VAL A 229 11.73 -9.98 -16.47
N ARG A 230 10.57 -9.91 -15.83
CA ARG A 230 10.15 -8.80 -14.98
C ARG A 230 9.84 -9.30 -13.59
N ILE A 231 10.26 -8.57 -12.58
CA ILE A 231 10.05 -8.92 -11.17
C ILE A 231 8.95 -8.02 -10.61
N LEU A 232 7.89 -8.62 -10.12
CA LEU A 232 6.86 -7.94 -9.32
C LEU A 232 7.37 -7.89 -7.88
N ASP A 233 8.02 -6.78 -7.51
CA ASP A 233 8.67 -6.62 -6.20
C ASP A 233 7.66 -6.09 -5.18
N LEU A 234 7.21 -6.99 -4.31
CA LEU A 234 6.29 -6.73 -3.19
C LEU A 234 7.02 -6.71 -1.83
N ARG A 235 8.34 -6.70 -1.81
CA ARG A 235 9.07 -6.61 -0.54
C ARG A 235 8.68 -5.34 0.21
N ASN A 236 8.44 -5.48 1.53
CA ASN A 236 8.02 -4.40 2.42
C ASN A 236 6.68 -3.73 2.02
N ASN A 237 5.86 -4.41 1.24
CA ASN A 237 4.51 -3.95 0.91
C ASN A 237 3.53 -4.37 2.03
N PRO A 238 3.01 -3.44 2.85
CA PRO A 238 2.14 -3.76 3.98
C PRO A 238 0.70 -4.12 3.55
N GLY A 239 0.41 -4.04 2.25
CA GLY A 239 -0.93 -4.23 1.71
C GLY A 239 -1.59 -2.93 1.29
N GLY A 240 -2.88 -2.79 1.57
CA GLY A 240 -3.69 -1.62 1.22
C GLY A 240 -5.13 -1.99 0.86
N HIS A 241 -5.66 -1.32 -0.13
CA HIS A 241 -7.07 -1.44 -0.50
C HIS A 241 -7.35 -2.69 -1.35
N VAL A 242 -8.30 -3.52 -0.93
CA VAL A 242 -8.60 -4.84 -1.55
C VAL A 242 -8.97 -4.71 -3.03
N SER A 243 -9.73 -3.68 -3.43
CA SER A 243 -10.08 -3.48 -4.84
C SER A 243 -8.85 -3.27 -5.73
N GLN A 244 -7.79 -2.66 -5.19
CA GLN A 244 -6.55 -2.41 -5.91
C GLN A 244 -5.74 -3.69 -6.12
N CYS A 245 -5.51 -4.46 -5.05
CA CYS A 245 -4.72 -5.69 -5.16
C CYS A 245 -5.43 -6.80 -5.95
N VAL A 246 -6.74 -6.93 -5.80
CA VAL A 246 -7.52 -7.89 -6.59
C VAL A 246 -7.56 -7.47 -8.07
N GLY A 247 -7.78 -6.18 -8.35
CA GLY A 247 -7.70 -5.66 -9.71
C GLY A 247 -6.32 -5.80 -10.35
N MET A 248 -5.24 -5.62 -9.55
CA MET A 248 -3.88 -5.88 -10.04
C MET A 248 -3.62 -7.37 -10.32
N ALA A 249 -4.16 -8.28 -9.48
CA ALA A 249 -4.05 -9.72 -9.71
C ALA A 249 -4.77 -10.14 -11.01
N ASP A 250 -5.92 -9.51 -11.29
CA ASP A 250 -6.69 -9.72 -12.52
C ASP A 250 -5.84 -9.47 -13.77
N LEU A 251 -4.94 -8.48 -13.75
CA LEU A 251 -4.04 -8.18 -14.88
C LEU A 251 -3.14 -9.35 -15.33
N PHE A 252 -2.98 -10.37 -14.50
CA PHE A 252 -2.11 -11.54 -14.75
C PHE A 252 -2.88 -12.85 -14.92
N VAL A 253 -4.16 -12.88 -14.61
CA VAL A 253 -4.94 -14.12 -14.48
C VAL A 253 -6.07 -14.17 -15.49
N LYS A 254 -6.04 -15.16 -16.40
CA LYS A 254 -7.04 -15.30 -17.47
C LYS A 254 -8.42 -15.75 -17.00
N LYS A 255 -8.50 -16.51 -15.91
CA LYS A 255 -9.75 -17.07 -15.39
C LYS A 255 -9.59 -17.65 -13.99
N GLY A 256 -10.67 -17.71 -13.25
CA GLY A 256 -10.79 -18.34 -11.93
C GLY A 256 -11.09 -17.33 -10.84
N THR A 257 -11.36 -17.83 -9.66
CA THR A 257 -11.65 -17.02 -8.47
C THR A 257 -10.36 -16.46 -7.90
N LEU A 258 -10.13 -15.14 -8.02
CA LEU A 258 -8.92 -14.48 -7.53
C LEU A 258 -8.79 -14.51 -6.02
N SER A 259 -9.90 -14.33 -5.31
CA SER A 259 -9.96 -14.43 -3.85
C SER A 259 -11.39 -14.63 -3.38
N THR A 260 -11.55 -15.31 -2.27
CA THR A 260 -12.81 -15.39 -1.53
C THR A 260 -12.66 -14.63 -0.23
N ARG A 261 -13.64 -13.82 0.12
CA ARG A 261 -13.73 -13.13 1.40
C ARG A 261 -14.95 -13.59 2.17
N ASN A 262 -14.75 -13.93 3.41
CA ASN A 262 -15.80 -14.13 4.39
C ASN A 262 -15.81 -12.92 5.32
N TRP A 263 -16.99 -12.40 5.68
CA TRP A 263 -17.06 -11.30 6.63
C TRP A 263 -18.28 -11.37 7.51
N ARG A 264 -18.13 -10.78 8.70
CA ARG A 264 -19.21 -10.58 9.63
C ARG A 264 -19.72 -9.15 9.52
N ALA A 265 -21.02 -9.02 9.34
CA ALA A 265 -21.72 -7.73 9.26
C ALA A 265 -23.14 -7.89 9.82
N PHE A 266 -23.94 -6.86 9.76
CA PHE A 266 -25.36 -6.92 10.10
C PHE A 266 -26.22 -6.97 8.83
N ASP A 267 -27.37 -7.66 8.95
CA ASP A 267 -28.40 -7.64 7.93
C ASP A 267 -29.28 -6.37 8.03
N PRO A 268 -30.25 -6.18 7.12
CA PRO A 268 -31.16 -5.05 7.17
C PRO A 268 -31.95 -4.89 8.47
N GLU A 269 -32.19 -5.98 9.18
CA GLU A 269 -32.90 -5.98 10.46
C GLU A 269 -31.96 -5.73 11.66
N GLY A 270 -30.64 -5.59 11.43
CA GLY A 270 -29.62 -5.30 12.43
C GLY A 270 -29.07 -6.55 13.15
N TYR A 271 -29.35 -7.75 12.67
CA TYR A 271 -28.80 -8.98 13.23
C TYR A 271 -27.42 -9.29 12.64
N ALA A 272 -26.50 -9.76 13.49
CA ALA A 272 -25.19 -10.20 13.03
C ALA A 272 -25.31 -11.39 12.06
N LYS A 273 -24.61 -11.30 10.92
CA LYS A 273 -24.64 -12.31 9.86
C LYS A 273 -23.27 -12.50 9.24
N ARG A 274 -22.98 -13.74 8.84
CA ARG A 274 -21.79 -14.05 8.03
C ARG A 274 -22.15 -13.99 6.54
N HIS A 275 -21.26 -13.41 5.77
CA HIS A 275 -21.38 -13.24 4.33
C HIS A 275 -20.16 -13.81 3.65
N THR A 276 -20.33 -14.21 2.40
CA THR A 276 -19.22 -14.68 1.54
C THR A 276 -19.36 -14.05 0.16
N ALA A 277 -18.25 -13.62 -0.42
CA ALA A 277 -18.20 -13.19 -1.81
C ALA A 277 -16.82 -13.49 -2.42
N SER A 278 -16.81 -13.73 -3.72
CA SER A 278 -15.61 -14.00 -4.49
C SER A 278 -15.43 -12.98 -5.62
N ASN A 279 -14.19 -12.80 -6.02
CA ASN A 279 -13.82 -11.98 -7.17
C ASN A 279 -13.31 -12.89 -8.28
N GLU A 280 -13.89 -12.76 -9.47
CA GLU A 280 -13.52 -13.58 -10.63
C GLU A 280 -12.61 -12.81 -11.58
N ALA A 281 -11.62 -13.52 -12.15
CA ALA A 281 -10.71 -12.98 -13.15
C ALA A 281 -11.40 -12.78 -14.50
N LYS A 282 -10.93 -11.77 -15.25
CA LYS A 282 -11.37 -11.44 -16.61
C LYS A 282 -10.17 -11.45 -17.56
N PRO A 283 -10.25 -12.16 -18.70
CA PRO A 283 -9.13 -12.25 -19.62
C PRO A 283 -8.96 -11.00 -20.48
N GLY A 284 -7.73 -10.77 -20.98
CA GLY A 284 -7.43 -9.77 -22.00
C GLY A 284 -6.35 -8.76 -21.62
N ASP A 285 -5.77 -8.90 -20.44
CA ASP A 285 -4.78 -7.96 -19.90
C ASP A 285 -3.34 -8.26 -20.37
N ALA A 286 -2.49 -7.23 -20.34
CA ALA A 286 -1.12 -7.32 -20.86
C ALA A 286 -0.16 -8.16 -20.01
N GLY A 287 -0.48 -8.39 -18.74
CA GLY A 287 0.31 -9.20 -17.82
C GLY A 287 0.18 -10.71 -18.07
N GLU A 288 -0.89 -11.16 -18.75
CA GLU A 288 -1.21 -12.57 -18.92
C GLU A 288 -0.20 -13.39 -19.73
N ASP A 289 0.58 -12.74 -20.60
CA ASP A 289 1.52 -13.37 -21.52
C ASP A 289 3.00 -13.01 -21.25
N GLY A 290 3.29 -12.35 -20.13
CA GLY A 290 4.64 -11.94 -19.75
C GLY A 290 5.43 -13.04 -19.03
N LYS A 291 6.75 -12.81 -18.88
CA LYS A 291 7.62 -13.59 -18.00
C LYS A 291 7.82 -12.84 -16.70
N PHE A 292 7.21 -13.32 -15.64
CA PHE A 292 7.25 -12.67 -14.34
C PHE A 292 7.73 -13.62 -13.25
N LEU A 293 8.34 -13.05 -12.20
CA LEU A 293 8.51 -13.64 -10.88
C LEU A 293 7.95 -12.66 -9.86
N ILE A 294 7.40 -13.17 -8.76
CA ILE A 294 6.93 -12.35 -7.63
C ILE A 294 8.00 -12.39 -6.56
N LEU A 295 8.51 -11.24 -6.14
CA LEU A 295 9.52 -11.12 -5.10
C LEU A 295 8.87 -10.62 -3.80
N VAL A 296 9.00 -11.41 -2.72
CA VAL A 296 8.36 -11.14 -1.42
C VAL A 296 9.33 -11.26 -0.26
N ASN A 297 8.99 -10.71 0.89
CA ASN A 297 9.68 -10.91 2.15
C ASN A 297 8.70 -10.94 3.34
N GLY A 298 9.21 -11.13 4.56
CA GLY A 298 8.40 -11.21 5.78
C GLY A 298 7.57 -9.95 6.11
N ASN A 299 7.80 -8.84 5.42
CA ASN A 299 7.01 -7.61 5.53
C ASN A 299 5.99 -7.46 4.38
N SER A 300 5.92 -8.42 3.44
CA SER A 300 4.85 -8.49 2.43
C SER A 300 3.58 -9.00 3.09
N ALA A 301 2.56 -8.16 3.25
CA ALA A 301 1.42 -8.46 4.10
C ALA A 301 0.06 -8.14 3.45
N SER A 302 -1.01 -8.79 3.91
CA SER A 302 -2.41 -8.44 3.61
C SER A 302 -2.69 -8.45 2.09
N CYS A 303 -3.00 -7.31 1.46
CA CYS A 303 -3.21 -7.18 0.02
C CYS A 303 -2.03 -7.69 -0.83
N ALA A 304 -0.77 -7.59 -0.34
CA ALA A 304 0.36 -8.19 -1.02
C ALA A 304 0.25 -9.72 -1.05
N GLU A 305 -0.31 -10.32 -0.01
CA GLU A 305 -0.54 -11.76 0.07
C GLU A 305 -1.75 -12.20 -0.74
N ILE A 306 -2.85 -11.40 -0.78
CA ILE A 306 -4.00 -11.63 -1.66
C ILE A 306 -3.53 -11.66 -3.12
N PHE A 307 -2.76 -10.66 -3.53
CA PHE A 307 -2.18 -10.57 -4.88
C PHE A 307 -1.29 -11.78 -5.18
N THR A 308 -0.34 -12.08 -4.29
CA THR A 308 0.61 -13.19 -4.47
C THR A 308 -0.12 -14.52 -4.59
N ALA A 309 -1.05 -14.84 -3.68
CA ALA A 309 -1.83 -16.08 -3.73
C ALA A 309 -2.65 -16.19 -5.02
N ALA A 310 -3.34 -15.11 -5.42
CA ALA A 310 -4.14 -15.11 -6.65
C ALA A 310 -3.29 -15.41 -7.89
N VAL A 311 -2.17 -14.72 -8.02
CA VAL A 311 -1.32 -14.82 -9.21
C VAL A 311 -0.57 -16.16 -9.25
N THR A 312 0.04 -16.60 -8.13
CA THR A 312 0.80 -17.86 -8.14
C THR A 312 -0.07 -19.11 -8.25
N GLU A 313 -1.31 -19.08 -7.73
CA GLU A 313 -2.21 -20.25 -7.80
C GLU A 313 -2.95 -20.39 -9.14
N LEU A 314 -3.15 -19.28 -9.89
CA LEU A 314 -3.96 -19.25 -11.11
C LEU A 314 -3.18 -18.96 -12.39
N ALA A 315 -2.01 -18.32 -12.28
CA ALA A 315 -1.07 -18.11 -13.36
C ALA A 315 0.26 -18.81 -13.02
N PRO A 316 1.06 -19.27 -14.00
CA PRO A 316 2.34 -19.93 -13.74
C PRO A 316 3.44 -18.90 -13.42
N ILE A 317 3.23 -18.06 -12.41
CA ILE A 317 4.17 -17.02 -11.97
C ILE A 317 4.71 -17.41 -10.59
N PRO A 318 5.97 -17.88 -10.49
CA PRO A 318 6.54 -18.34 -9.23
C PRO A 318 6.89 -17.21 -8.28
N VAL A 319 6.95 -17.56 -6.99
CA VAL A 319 7.31 -16.68 -5.88
C VAL A 319 8.77 -16.91 -5.49
N VAL A 320 9.52 -15.82 -5.29
CA VAL A 320 10.93 -15.79 -4.88
C VAL A 320 11.06 -14.97 -3.61
N GLY A 321 11.96 -15.33 -2.72
CA GLY A 321 12.29 -14.54 -1.52
C GLY A 321 12.06 -15.28 -0.22
N HIS A 322 11.44 -14.63 0.76
CA HIS A 322 11.16 -15.21 2.08
C HIS A 322 9.66 -15.31 2.33
N THR A 323 9.25 -16.21 3.24
CA THR A 323 7.85 -16.37 3.64
C THR A 323 7.24 -15.03 4.02
N THR A 324 6.02 -14.76 3.54
CA THR A 324 5.31 -13.50 3.77
C THR A 324 4.79 -13.38 5.21
N PHE A 325 4.21 -12.25 5.56
CA PHE A 325 3.81 -11.92 6.94
C PHE A 325 2.73 -12.85 7.52
N GLY A 326 1.74 -13.23 6.73
CA GLY A 326 0.62 -14.06 7.20
C GLY A 326 -0.56 -13.23 7.75
N LYS A 327 -0.95 -12.14 7.10
CA LYS A 327 -2.15 -11.37 7.46
C LYS A 327 -3.32 -11.72 6.53
N GLY A 328 -4.00 -12.83 6.80
CA GLY A 328 -5.18 -13.29 6.06
C GLY A 328 -6.51 -12.68 6.53
N ILE A 329 -6.46 -11.59 7.30
CA ILE A 329 -7.63 -10.87 7.84
C ILE A 329 -7.66 -9.43 7.34
N GLY A 330 -8.85 -8.82 7.37
CA GLY A 330 -9.02 -7.45 6.93
C GLY A 330 -10.00 -6.68 7.80
N GLN A 331 -9.95 -5.35 7.65
CA GLN A 331 -10.76 -4.41 8.40
C GLN A 331 -11.73 -3.68 7.48
N THR A 332 -12.93 -3.45 7.97
CA THR A 332 -13.87 -2.46 7.43
C THR A 332 -13.83 -1.20 8.28
N THR A 333 -13.94 -0.05 7.63
CA THR A 333 -13.99 1.27 8.29
C THR A 333 -15.41 1.79 8.25
N TRP A 334 -15.96 2.15 9.41
CA TRP A 334 -17.27 2.80 9.55
C TRP A 334 -17.09 4.20 10.10
N SER A 335 -17.83 5.16 9.52
CA SER A 335 -17.98 6.47 10.15
C SER A 335 -18.88 6.36 11.38
N THR A 336 -18.49 6.98 12.48
CA THR A 336 -19.26 6.96 13.72
C THR A 336 -20.11 8.22 13.87
N LYS A 337 -21.06 8.23 14.82
CA LYS A 337 -22.01 9.33 15.01
C LYS A 337 -21.33 10.66 15.31
N ALA A 338 -20.27 10.65 16.11
CA ALA A 338 -19.49 11.85 16.43
C ALA A 338 -18.52 12.28 15.33
N GLY A 339 -18.47 11.56 14.20
CA GLY A 339 -17.53 11.82 13.08
C GLY A 339 -16.16 11.17 13.25
N GLY A 340 -16.00 10.22 14.17
CA GLY A 340 -14.84 9.35 14.27
C GLY A 340 -14.88 8.22 13.26
N LEU A 341 -13.87 7.31 13.30
CA LEU A 341 -13.84 6.09 12.51
C LEU A 341 -13.69 4.87 13.43
N ALA A 342 -14.57 3.90 13.24
CA ALA A 342 -14.43 2.55 13.77
C ALA A 342 -13.77 1.69 12.69
N ILE A 343 -12.55 1.24 12.92
CA ILE A 343 -11.80 0.34 12.04
C ILE A 343 -11.81 -1.01 12.72
N ILE A 344 -12.59 -1.96 12.18
CA ILE A 344 -12.90 -3.23 12.86
C ILE A 344 -12.49 -4.39 11.97
N THR A 345 -11.73 -5.34 12.52
CA THR A 345 -11.43 -6.61 11.89
C THR A 345 -12.71 -7.43 11.77
N ASN A 346 -13.18 -7.61 10.55
CA ASN A 346 -14.41 -8.34 10.27
C ASN A 346 -14.33 -9.24 9.04
N LEU A 347 -13.18 -9.23 8.34
CA LEU A 347 -12.95 -9.95 7.10
C LEU A 347 -11.90 -11.04 7.29
N GLU A 348 -12.11 -12.18 6.64
CA GLU A 348 -11.15 -13.25 6.41
C GLU A 348 -11.00 -13.46 4.90
N PHE A 349 -9.77 -13.62 4.43
CA PHE A 349 -9.45 -13.87 3.02
C PHE A 349 -8.93 -15.29 2.83
N LEU A 350 -9.44 -15.93 1.79
CA LEU A 350 -8.99 -17.25 1.35
C LEU A 350 -8.33 -17.13 -0.01
N THR A 351 -7.34 -18.00 -0.26
CA THR A 351 -6.69 -18.14 -1.56
C THR A 351 -7.68 -18.65 -2.61
N PRO A 352 -7.35 -18.59 -3.92
CA PRO A 352 -8.14 -19.20 -4.99
C PRO A 352 -8.54 -20.66 -4.71
N LYS A 353 -7.65 -21.43 -4.10
CA LYS A 353 -7.91 -22.85 -3.73
C LYS A 353 -8.56 -23.01 -2.36
N ASN A 354 -9.13 -21.95 -1.79
CA ASN A 354 -9.74 -21.90 -0.47
C ASN A 354 -8.78 -22.23 0.69
N GLY A 355 -7.48 -22.05 0.52
CA GLY A 355 -6.49 -22.13 1.58
C GLY A 355 -6.48 -20.86 2.44
N SER A 356 -5.94 -20.98 3.66
CA SER A 356 -5.65 -19.83 4.52
C SER A 356 -4.14 -19.66 4.65
N TYR A 357 -3.67 -18.42 4.52
CA TYR A 357 -2.30 -18.03 4.83
C TYR A 357 -2.21 -17.22 6.14
N ASN A 358 -3.34 -17.05 6.83
CA ASN A 358 -3.39 -16.30 8.09
C ASN A 358 -2.46 -16.94 9.13
N GLN A 359 -1.56 -16.13 9.72
CA GLN A 359 -0.53 -16.52 10.68
C GLN A 359 0.59 -17.44 10.13
N THR A 360 0.52 -17.88 8.88
CA THR A 360 1.51 -18.79 8.28
C THR A 360 2.30 -18.15 7.15
N GLY A 361 1.72 -17.16 6.47
CA GLY A 361 2.28 -16.55 5.28
C GLY A 361 2.23 -17.45 4.03
N ILE A 362 2.77 -16.93 2.94
CA ILE A 362 2.96 -17.63 1.67
C ILE A 362 4.42 -18.01 1.57
N VAL A 363 4.69 -19.31 1.42
CA VAL A 363 6.05 -19.83 1.28
C VAL A 363 6.48 -19.69 -0.19
N PRO A 364 7.65 -19.09 -0.48
CA PRO A 364 8.17 -18.95 -1.84
C PRO A 364 8.48 -20.30 -2.50
N ASP A 365 8.28 -20.38 -3.84
CA ASP A 365 8.75 -21.50 -4.67
C ASP A 365 10.28 -21.56 -4.74
N TYR A 366 10.92 -20.37 -4.72
CA TYR A 366 12.36 -20.18 -4.70
C TYR A 366 12.74 -19.41 -3.44
N PRO A 367 12.95 -20.10 -2.29
CA PRO A 367 13.39 -19.42 -1.07
C PRO A 367 14.83 -18.91 -1.23
N CYS A 368 15.07 -17.68 -0.78
CA CYS A 368 16.40 -17.08 -0.77
C CYS A 368 17.13 -17.40 0.54
N ASP A 369 18.45 -17.60 0.47
CA ASP A 369 19.29 -17.78 1.64
C ASP A 369 19.76 -16.40 2.15
N ASP A 370 19.79 -16.21 3.48
CA ASP A 370 20.23 -14.95 4.11
C ASP A 370 21.71 -14.63 3.81
N SER A 371 22.50 -15.60 3.36
CA SER A 371 23.90 -15.44 2.99
C SER A 371 24.13 -14.98 1.54
N GLU A 372 23.11 -15.05 0.68
CA GLU A 372 23.21 -14.60 -0.71
C GLU A 372 22.54 -13.22 -0.92
N SER A 373 23.01 -12.51 -1.94
CA SER A 373 22.37 -11.27 -2.37
C SER A 373 20.98 -11.58 -2.94
N ILE A 374 19.96 -10.77 -2.59
CA ILE A 374 18.61 -10.91 -3.15
C ILE A 374 18.61 -10.88 -4.69
N TYR A 375 19.52 -10.12 -5.30
CA TYR A 375 19.64 -10.06 -6.75
C TYR A 375 20.18 -11.36 -7.33
N GLU A 376 21.11 -12.01 -6.65
CA GLU A 376 21.64 -13.31 -7.03
C GLU A 376 20.57 -14.40 -6.90
N CYS A 377 19.81 -14.41 -5.81
CA CYS A 377 18.66 -15.30 -5.65
C CYS A 377 17.65 -15.16 -6.80
N VAL A 378 17.25 -13.91 -7.12
CA VAL A 378 16.32 -13.62 -8.22
C VAL A 378 16.90 -14.05 -9.58
N GLU A 379 18.18 -13.80 -9.86
CA GLU A 379 18.83 -14.25 -11.10
C GLU A 379 18.86 -15.80 -11.20
N ASN A 380 19.14 -16.48 -10.10
CA ASN A 380 19.12 -17.94 -10.02
C ASN A 380 17.70 -18.49 -10.29
N ALA A 381 16.67 -17.91 -9.66
CA ALA A 381 15.27 -18.28 -9.89
C ALA A 381 14.85 -18.02 -11.34
N ALA A 382 15.19 -16.86 -11.91
CA ALA A 382 14.89 -16.52 -13.29
C ALA A 382 15.60 -17.45 -14.29
N ALA A 383 16.84 -17.87 -13.99
CA ALA A 383 17.58 -18.82 -14.82
C ALA A 383 16.98 -20.23 -14.74
N ALA A 384 16.52 -20.66 -13.57
CA ALA A 384 15.85 -21.95 -13.39
C ALA A 384 14.51 -21.99 -14.13
N GLU A 385 13.69 -20.96 -13.99
CA GLU A 385 12.35 -20.90 -14.56
C GLU A 385 12.35 -20.67 -16.08
N PHE A 386 13.22 -19.78 -16.59
CA PHE A 386 13.19 -19.36 -18.00
C PHE A 386 14.39 -19.80 -18.83
N GLY A 387 15.29 -20.61 -18.26
CA GLY A 387 16.40 -21.23 -19.00
C GLY A 387 17.52 -20.28 -19.44
N LYS A 388 17.74 -19.15 -18.75
CA LYS A 388 18.89 -18.27 -19.01
C LYS A 388 20.15 -18.78 -18.32
N LYS A 389 21.30 -18.78 -19.00
CA LYS A 389 22.60 -19.16 -18.43
C LYS A 389 23.00 -18.20 -17.32
N LYS A 390 23.56 -18.73 -16.20
CA LYS A 390 24.22 -17.93 -15.15
C LYS A 390 25.19 -16.93 -15.78
N ARG A 391 24.98 -15.65 -15.53
CA ARG A 391 25.96 -14.60 -15.83
C ARG A 391 26.81 -14.32 -14.58
N LYS A 392 28.05 -13.87 -14.81
CA LYS A 392 28.96 -13.46 -13.74
C LYS A 392 28.31 -12.37 -12.91
N ALA A 393 28.38 -12.49 -11.58
CA ALA A 393 27.80 -11.54 -10.64
C ALA A 393 28.00 -10.08 -11.07
N LEU A 394 26.92 -9.33 -11.16
CA LEU A 394 26.98 -7.90 -11.38
C LEU A 394 27.58 -7.25 -10.11
N ASN A 395 28.62 -6.44 -10.31
CA ASN A 395 29.04 -5.50 -9.27
C ASN A 395 27.92 -4.44 -9.16
N VAL A 396 26.90 -4.73 -8.38
CA VAL A 396 25.93 -3.71 -8.00
C VAL A 396 26.63 -2.83 -6.97
N PRO A 397 26.72 -1.52 -7.17
CA PRO A 397 27.26 -0.63 -6.14
C PRO A 397 26.45 -0.89 -4.85
N HIS A 398 27.14 -1.06 -3.73
CA HIS A 398 26.52 -1.18 -2.40
C HIS A 398 25.85 0.16 -2.04
N MET A 399 24.70 0.44 -2.63
CA MET A 399 23.91 1.59 -2.26
C MET A 399 23.20 1.32 -0.96
N LYS A 400 23.66 1.96 0.11
CA LYS A 400 22.93 1.96 1.39
C LYS A 400 21.74 2.90 1.26
N ILE A 401 20.56 2.33 1.01
CA ILE A 401 19.31 3.09 1.05
C ILE A 401 18.89 3.20 2.52
N LEU A 402 18.82 4.41 3.05
CA LEU A 402 18.09 4.64 4.31
C LEU A 402 16.69 5.11 3.95
N PRO A 403 15.66 4.43 4.45
CA PRO A 403 14.29 4.88 4.22
C PRO A 403 14.12 6.30 4.79
N LYS A 404 13.45 7.17 4.03
CA LYS A 404 12.96 8.44 4.54
C LYS A 404 12.12 8.12 5.79
N LYS A 405 12.57 8.50 6.99
CA LYS A 405 11.67 8.51 8.16
C LYS A 405 10.56 9.50 7.83
N SER A 406 9.39 8.98 7.52
CA SER A 406 8.20 9.80 7.35
C SER A 406 7.90 10.42 8.72
N ILE A 407 8.09 11.73 8.83
CA ILE A 407 7.68 12.53 9.99
C ILE A 407 6.15 12.83 9.89
N SER A 408 5.39 11.98 9.28
CA SER A 408 3.95 11.98 9.39
C SER A 408 3.60 11.00 10.52
N GLY A 409 3.00 11.52 11.60
CA GLY A 409 2.66 10.78 12.80
C GLY A 409 1.62 9.69 12.61
N GLY A 410 1.99 8.63 11.93
CA GLY A 410 1.33 7.35 11.93
C GLY A 410 2.13 6.43 12.82
N ALA A 411 1.50 5.88 13.85
CA ALA A 411 2.11 4.96 14.78
C ALA A 411 2.63 3.73 14.01
N TYR A 412 3.90 3.76 13.64
CA TYR A 412 4.66 2.56 13.44
C TYR A 412 5.00 2.01 14.81
N ILE A 413 4.62 0.77 15.06
CA ILE A 413 5.14 -0.01 16.18
C ILE A 413 6.65 -0.05 15.97
N GLU A 414 7.41 0.60 16.85
CA GLU A 414 8.84 0.40 16.97
C GLU A 414 9.06 -1.06 17.38
N SER A 415 9.33 -1.93 16.43
CA SER A 415 10.05 -3.15 16.70
C SER A 415 11.54 -2.78 16.61
N GLU A 416 12.22 -2.74 17.73
CA GLU A 416 13.68 -2.83 17.77
C GLU A 416 14.09 -4.14 17.09
N SER A 417 14.37 -4.09 15.80
CA SER A 417 15.20 -5.09 15.15
C SER A 417 16.24 -4.39 14.30
N LYS A 418 17.47 -4.48 14.76
CA LYS A 418 18.65 -4.26 13.95
C LYS A 418 18.56 -5.13 12.71
N SER A 419 18.18 -4.60 11.58
CA SER A 419 18.56 -5.16 10.29
C SER A 419 18.56 -4.09 9.22
N SER A 420 19.68 -4.01 8.58
CA SER A 420 19.99 -3.25 7.39
C SER A 420 18.96 -3.50 6.28
N TYR A 421 18.31 -2.46 5.79
CA TYR A 421 17.26 -2.53 4.76
C TYR A 421 17.76 -2.91 3.35
N PHE A 422 18.99 -3.40 3.21
CA PHE A 422 19.55 -3.89 1.93
C PHE A 422 20.62 -4.99 2.10
N SER A 423 20.52 -5.79 3.13
CA SER A 423 21.13 -7.12 3.15
C SER A 423 20.01 -8.12 3.38
N ASN A 424 19.61 -8.70 2.34
CA ASN A 424 18.72 -9.83 2.07
C ASN A 424 17.53 -9.49 1.18
#